data_16a09cc77da9f89dcafe2873f0ac07aa
#
_entry.id   16a09cc77da9f89dcafe2873f0ac07aa
#
_cell.length_a   1.000
_cell.length_b   1.000
_cell.length_c   1.000
_cell.angle_alpha   90.00
_cell.angle_beta   90.00
_cell.angle_gamma   90.00
#
_symmetry.space_group_name_H-M   'P 1'
#
loop_
_entity.id
_entity.type
_entity.pdbx_description
1 polymer ?
#
loop_
_entity_poly.entity_id
_entity_poly.type
_entity_poly.pdbx_seq_one_letter_code
_entity_poly.pdbx_strand_id
1 'polypeptide(L)'
;MAEGDPAGLARLVLSCPAVVAMHAGGVGEAATYLPGARVTGVRVSPARVEVHVVVRWPVPADEVAAQVWAVTAQVVGGRRVDVVIGDVLLPETDQIR
;
A
#
# COMPACT_ATOMS: atom_id res chain seq x y z
N MET A 1 -0.59 -18.22 -6.69
CA MET A 1 -1.41 -18.00 -5.56
C MET A 1 -0.89 -16.94 -4.63
N ALA A 2 0.33 -16.87 -4.48
CA ALA A 2 0.89 -15.97 -3.49
C ALA A 2 0.66 -14.51 -3.79
N GLU A 3 0.46 -14.15 -5.06
CA GLU A 3 0.34 -12.75 -5.40
C GLU A 3 -0.97 -12.15 -4.94
N GLY A 4 -2.00 -12.96 -4.76
CA GLY A 4 -3.28 -12.46 -4.30
C GLY A 4 -3.39 -12.42 -2.79
N ASP A 5 -2.43 -12.95 -2.06
CA ASP A 5 -2.47 -12.92 -0.61
C ASP A 5 -1.88 -11.60 -0.10
N PRO A 6 -2.06 -11.29 1.19
CA PRO A 6 -1.61 -10.01 1.71
C PRO A 6 -0.12 -9.73 1.51
N ALA A 7 0.73 -10.73 1.68
CA ALA A 7 2.17 -10.53 1.49
C ALA A 7 2.51 -10.25 0.03
N GLY A 8 1.86 -10.96 -0.89
CA GLY A 8 2.05 -10.72 -2.31
C GLY A 8 1.57 -9.36 -2.73
N LEU A 9 0.42 -8.94 -2.19
CA LEU A 9 -0.10 -7.60 -2.48
C LEU A 9 0.85 -6.53 -1.97
N ALA A 10 1.41 -6.70 -0.78
CA ALA A 10 2.38 -5.74 -0.25
C ALA A 10 3.60 -5.63 -1.17
N ARG A 11 4.10 -6.76 -1.67
CA ARG A 11 5.24 -6.72 -2.58
C ARG A 11 4.91 -5.97 -3.86
N LEU A 12 3.72 -6.19 -4.42
CA LEU A 12 3.32 -5.49 -5.63
C LEU A 12 3.22 -3.99 -5.38
N VAL A 13 2.60 -3.60 -4.29
CA VAL A 13 2.46 -2.18 -3.96
C VAL A 13 3.82 -1.55 -3.76
N LEU A 14 4.74 -2.23 -3.10
CA LEU A 14 6.08 -1.71 -2.88
C LEU A 14 6.88 -1.57 -4.17
N SER A 15 6.48 -2.23 -5.24
CA SER A 15 7.14 -2.07 -6.53
C SER A 15 6.77 -0.77 -7.22
N CYS A 16 5.77 -0.05 -6.74
CA CYS A 16 5.34 1.20 -7.36
C CYS A 16 6.36 2.30 -7.06
N PRO A 17 6.80 3.05 -8.08
CA PRO A 17 7.81 4.09 -7.84
C PRO A 17 7.39 5.14 -6.82
N ALA A 18 6.09 5.44 -6.74
CA ALA A 18 5.62 6.46 -5.80
C ALA A 18 5.57 5.98 -4.36
N VAL A 19 5.65 4.67 -4.11
CA VAL A 19 5.48 4.09 -2.78
C VAL A 19 6.83 3.82 -2.17
N VAL A 20 7.06 4.35 -0.98
CA VAL A 20 8.32 4.17 -0.25
C VAL A 20 8.24 2.98 0.69
N ALA A 21 7.09 2.82 1.33
CA ALA A 21 6.91 1.78 2.35
C ALA A 21 5.43 1.56 2.58
N MET A 22 5.10 0.48 3.23
CA MET A 22 3.75 0.28 3.72
C MET A 22 3.60 1.02 5.05
N HIS A 23 2.39 1.46 5.34
CA HIS A 23 2.10 2.23 6.55
C HIS A 23 1.15 1.44 7.44
N ALA A 24 1.45 1.40 8.74
CA ALA A 24 0.64 0.60 9.66
C ALA A 24 -0.74 1.19 9.89
N GLY A 25 -0.93 2.47 9.59
CA GLY A 25 -2.16 3.16 9.91
C GLY A 25 -2.07 3.76 11.29
N GLY A 26 -3.12 4.42 11.68
CA GLY A 26 -3.18 5.02 13.01
C GLY A 26 -3.96 4.13 13.94
N VAL A 27 -4.90 4.74 14.64
CA VAL A 27 -5.82 3.99 15.48
C VAL A 27 -6.60 3.03 14.58
N GLY A 28 -6.63 1.76 14.96
CA GLY A 28 -7.26 0.78 14.11
C GLY A 28 -6.40 0.42 12.92
N GLU A 29 -5.12 0.31 13.11
CA GLU A 29 -4.14 0.14 12.06
C GLU A 29 -4.50 -0.95 11.06
N ALA A 30 -4.05 -0.78 9.84
CA ALA A 30 -4.26 -1.73 8.77
C ALA A 30 -3.21 -2.83 8.86
N ALA A 31 -3.68 -4.05 8.98
CA ALA A 31 -2.80 -5.20 8.99
C ALA A 31 -3.62 -6.45 8.75
N THR A 32 -2.99 -7.44 8.13
CA THR A 32 -3.58 -8.76 8.00
C THR A 32 -2.67 -9.73 8.72
N TYR A 33 -3.25 -10.50 9.63
CA TYR A 33 -2.50 -11.47 10.41
C TYR A 33 -2.56 -12.82 9.72
N LEU A 34 -1.40 -13.40 9.52
CA LEU A 34 -1.25 -14.73 8.98
C LEU A 34 -0.70 -15.62 10.09
N PRO A 35 -0.81 -16.94 9.97
CA PRO A 35 -0.19 -17.81 10.97
C PRO A 35 1.29 -17.46 11.09
N GLY A 36 1.69 -17.00 12.26
CA GLY A 36 3.07 -16.66 12.54
C GLY A 36 3.58 -15.37 11.93
N ALA A 37 2.68 -14.53 11.35
CA ALA A 37 3.15 -13.33 10.68
C ALA A 37 2.06 -12.27 10.64
N ARG A 38 2.50 -11.04 10.43
CA ARG A 38 1.61 -9.89 10.27
C ARG A 38 2.06 -9.14 9.02
N VAL A 39 1.10 -8.80 8.15
CA VAL A 39 1.40 -8.05 6.95
C VAL A 39 0.91 -6.63 7.16
N THR A 40 1.85 -5.71 7.38
CA THR A 40 1.55 -4.31 7.63
C THR A 40 1.02 -3.64 6.39
N GLY A 41 -0.01 -2.83 6.57
CA GLY A 41 -0.51 -1.95 5.51
C GLY A 41 -1.49 -2.59 4.56
N VAL A 42 -1.83 -3.85 4.74
CA VAL A 42 -2.77 -4.53 3.84
C VAL A 42 -3.90 -5.14 4.65
N ARG A 43 -5.14 -4.83 4.23
CA ARG A 43 -6.32 -5.43 4.82
C ARG A 43 -7.19 -5.98 3.70
N VAL A 44 -7.43 -7.27 3.72
CA VAL A 44 -8.18 -7.96 2.67
C VAL A 44 -9.51 -8.40 3.23
N SER A 45 -10.58 -8.11 2.51
CA SER A 45 -11.92 -8.61 2.83
C SER A 45 -12.55 -9.13 1.56
N PRO A 46 -13.71 -9.82 1.67
CA PRO A 46 -14.36 -10.31 0.45
C PRO A 46 -14.76 -9.22 -0.52
N ALA A 47 -15.02 -8.01 -0.02
CA ALA A 47 -15.52 -6.93 -0.87
C ALA A 47 -14.43 -6.02 -1.39
N ARG A 48 -13.32 -5.90 -0.67
CA ARG A 48 -12.32 -4.91 -1.06
C ARG A 48 -10.96 -5.23 -0.45
N VAL A 49 -9.97 -4.59 -1.01
CA VAL A 49 -8.60 -4.62 -0.50
C VAL A 49 -8.23 -3.20 -0.13
N GLU A 50 -7.69 -3.00 1.06
CA GLU A 50 -7.26 -1.69 1.53
C GLU A 50 -5.75 -1.72 1.72
N VAL A 51 -5.04 -0.76 1.13
CA VAL A 51 -3.60 -0.65 1.29
C VAL A 51 -3.25 0.72 1.85
N HIS A 52 -2.40 0.76 2.83
CA HIS A 52 -1.93 1.98 3.49
C HIS A 52 -0.46 2.15 3.16
N VAL A 53 -0.09 3.30 2.61
CA VAL A 53 1.24 3.50 2.05
C VAL A 53 1.86 4.79 2.53
N VAL A 54 3.20 4.82 2.52
CA VAL A 54 4.00 6.03 2.64
C VAL A 54 4.47 6.38 1.24
N VAL A 55 4.24 7.61 0.81
CA VAL A 55 4.51 7.99 -0.58
C VAL A 55 5.59 9.05 -0.64
N ARG A 56 6.18 9.18 -1.82
CA ARG A 56 7.20 10.20 -2.08
C ARG A 56 6.55 11.54 -2.34
N TRP A 57 7.14 12.57 -1.82
CA TRP A 57 6.79 13.92 -2.18
C TRP A 57 7.55 14.28 -3.46
N PRO A 58 6.95 14.90 -4.45
CA PRO A 58 5.59 15.45 -4.48
C PRO A 58 4.64 14.70 -5.41
N VAL A 59 4.61 13.39 -5.35
CA VAL A 59 3.76 12.61 -6.23
C VAL A 59 2.29 12.85 -5.88
N PRO A 60 1.45 13.25 -6.82
CA PRO A 60 0.04 13.48 -6.53
C PRO A 60 -0.68 12.20 -6.13
N ALA A 61 -1.72 12.34 -5.32
CA ALA A 61 -2.45 11.18 -4.81
C ALA A 61 -3.07 10.34 -5.93
N ASP A 62 -3.58 10.97 -6.97
CA ASP A 62 -4.18 10.22 -8.07
C ASP A 62 -3.14 9.43 -8.84
N GLU A 63 -1.91 9.91 -8.90
CA GLU A 63 -0.83 9.16 -9.52
C GLU A 63 -0.46 7.94 -8.67
N VAL A 64 -0.44 8.10 -7.35
CA VAL A 64 -0.18 6.99 -6.45
C VAL A 64 -1.24 5.91 -6.65
N ALA A 65 -2.51 6.31 -6.67
CA ALA A 65 -3.60 5.37 -6.84
C ALA A 65 -3.50 4.65 -8.18
N ALA A 66 -3.17 5.38 -9.25
CA ALA A 66 -3.06 4.77 -10.57
C ALA A 66 -1.96 3.71 -10.60
N GLN A 67 -0.82 4.00 -9.97
CA GLN A 67 0.27 3.03 -9.92
C GLN A 67 -0.13 1.77 -9.16
N VAL A 68 -0.77 1.94 -8.00
CA VAL A 68 -1.17 0.81 -7.19
C VAL A 68 -2.21 -0.03 -7.92
N TRP A 69 -3.21 0.61 -8.53
CA TRP A 69 -4.24 -0.12 -9.26
C TRP A 69 -3.66 -0.89 -10.42
N ALA A 70 -2.68 -0.32 -11.12
CA ALA A 70 -2.08 -0.98 -12.27
C ALA A 70 -1.41 -2.29 -11.87
N VAL A 71 -0.74 -2.34 -10.72
CA VAL A 71 0.00 -3.54 -10.33
C VAL A 71 -0.88 -4.56 -9.62
N THR A 72 -2.04 -4.16 -9.10
CA THR A 72 -2.88 -5.08 -8.32
C THR A 72 -4.09 -5.59 -9.10
N ALA A 73 -4.43 -4.98 -10.24
CA ALA A 73 -5.68 -5.25 -10.92
C ALA A 73 -5.90 -6.73 -11.23
N GLN A 74 -4.84 -7.46 -11.58
CA GLN A 74 -4.99 -8.83 -12.01
C GLN A 74 -5.08 -9.82 -10.85
N VAL A 75 -4.76 -9.39 -9.65
CA VAL A 75 -4.68 -10.32 -8.52
C VAL A 75 -5.75 -10.10 -7.47
N VAL A 76 -6.54 -9.01 -7.58
CA VAL A 76 -7.55 -8.74 -6.56
C VAL A 76 -8.92 -9.32 -6.90
N GLY A 77 -9.07 -9.94 -8.07
CA GLY A 77 -10.30 -10.64 -8.41
C GLY A 77 -11.52 -9.76 -8.51
N GLY A 78 -11.36 -8.56 -9.03
CA GLY A 78 -12.47 -7.62 -9.20
C GLY A 78 -12.85 -6.87 -7.95
N ARG A 79 -12.20 -7.12 -6.82
CA ARG A 79 -12.46 -6.36 -5.60
C ARG A 79 -11.95 -4.94 -5.76
N ARG A 80 -12.59 -4.02 -5.06
CA ARG A 80 -12.13 -2.64 -5.02
C ARG A 80 -10.84 -2.53 -4.23
N VAL A 81 -9.93 -1.72 -4.71
CA VAL A 81 -8.67 -1.45 -4.01
C VAL A 81 -8.71 0.00 -3.52
N ASP A 82 -8.71 0.17 -2.22
CA ASP A 82 -8.68 1.49 -1.60
C ASP A 82 -7.24 1.78 -1.19
N VAL A 83 -6.71 2.91 -1.63
CA VAL A 83 -5.36 3.33 -1.31
C VAL A 83 -5.43 4.46 -0.31
N VAL A 84 -4.85 4.24 0.86
CA VAL A 84 -4.81 5.25 1.91
C VAL A 84 -3.38 5.72 2.06
N ILE A 85 -3.17 7.02 1.89
CA ILE A 85 -1.84 7.61 2.06
C ILE A 85 -1.71 7.97 3.53
N GLY A 86 -0.87 7.22 4.25
CA GLY A 86 -0.71 7.41 5.67
C GLY A 86 0.37 8.42 6.03
N ASP A 87 1.33 8.61 5.13
CA ASP A 87 2.42 9.54 5.39
C ASP A 87 3.10 9.86 4.07
N VAL A 88 3.88 10.93 4.09
CA VAL A 88 4.61 11.43 2.92
C VAL A 88 6.07 11.60 3.31
N LEU A 89 6.96 11.04 2.49
CA LEU A 89 8.39 11.18 2.71
C LEU A 89 8.90 12.37 1.90
N LEU A 90 9.38 13.38 2.60
CA LEU A 90 9.91 14.57 1.95
C LEU A 90 11.31 14.31 1.42
N PRO A 91 11.73 15.06 0.40
CA PRO A 91 13.09 14.92 -0.11
C PRO A 91 14.11 15.21 0.98
N GLU A 92 15.19 14.49 0.96
CA GLU A 92 16.20 14.62 1.99
C GLU A 92 16.84 15.98 2.03
N THR A 93 16.92 16.63 0.87
CA THR A 93 17.50 17.95 0.80
C THR A 93 16.74 18.96 1.64
N ASP A 94 15.47 18.70 1.90
CA ASP A 94 14.69 19.62 2.72
C ASP A 94 15.11 19.62 4.17
N GLN A 95 15.90 18.67 4.57
CA GLN A 95 16.30 18.51 5.95
C GLN A 95 17.61 19.19 6.25
N ILE A 96 18.26 19.68 5.22
CA ILE A 96 19.55 20.31 5.38
C ILE A 96 19.31 21.76 5.54
N ARG A 97 19.74 22.25 6.48
CA ARG A 97 19.49 23.59 6.52
C ARG A 97 19.94 24.14 7.58
#